data_91488a9b9358bf26f918a904c7879bc1
#
_entry.id   91488a9b9358bf26f918a904c7879bc1
#
_cell.length_a   1.000
_cell.length_b   1.000
_cell.length_c   1.000
_cell.angle_alpha   90.00
_cell.angle_beta   90.00
_cell.angle_gamma   90.00
#
_symmetry.space_group_name_H-M   'P 1'
#
loop_
_entity.id
_entity.type
_entity.pdbx_description
1 polymer ?
#
loop_
_entity_poly.entity_id
_entity_poly.type
_entity_poly.pdbx_seq_one_letter_code
_entity_poly.pdbx_strand_id
1 'polypeptide(L)'
;MLNNSEVASILSRFPKFEDTWLGLSYAPHMPKHMVKETREVIAIARKFNEEVAKPLALKLDRLTHEDPDYLPWELVEEANRRGFYTMWIPKIFGGHGYNLPSMSCFSEEVASACVGIMNVIGVHYLAVTGLTASGNTRLAKKILREVAEGERSGKPCTLALATTEPGAGTDVEEIDLVDKGKVTCQAKRVKGGYIVNGTKVFISMGHVSSWTVLYTYEDTKHPSETTIGFVIRTGTKGFSFGSHENKMGQRVCPASVLIFEDCFIPDDQVLFNSEMVKQITNKPARDMSQRYC
;
A
#
# COMPACT_ATOMS: atom_id res chain seq x y z
N MET A 1 14.31 41.21 12.13
CA MET A 1 13.25 40.18 12.00
C MET A 1 12.08 40.79 11.27
N LEU A 2 11.56 40.15 10.22
CA LEU A 2 10.37 40.62 9.52
C LEU A 2 9.16 40.55 10.47
N ASN A 3 8.31 41.56 10.42
CA ASN A 3 7.05 41.56 11.19
C ASN A 3 5.99 40.69 10.45
N ASN A 4 4.89 40.38 11.15
CA ASN A 4 3.84 39.51 10.59
C ASN A 4 3.21 40.05 9.32
N SER A 5 3.14 41.40 9.14
CA SER A 5 2.58 42.01 7.93
C SER A 5 3.53 41.93 6.74
N GLU A 6 4.84 42.03 6.96
CA GLU A 6 5.86 41.83 5.93
C GLU A 6 5.91 40.37 5.48
N VAL A 7 5.84 39.43 6.41
CA VAL A 7 5.74 37.99 6.11
C VAL A 7 4.48 37.69 5.30
N ALA A 8 3.32 38.22 5.71
CA ALA A 8 2.06 38.05 4.98
C ALA A 8 2.13 38.67 3.57
N SER A 9 2.77 39.83 3.40
CA SER A 9 2.96 40.47 2.10
C SER A 9 3.88 39.66 1.20
N ILE A 10 4.94 39.05 1.73
CA ILE A 10 5.83 38.18 0.98
C ILE A 10 5.06 36.91 0.55
N LEU A 11 4.37 36.25 1.47
CA LEU A 11 3.61 35.03 1.18
C LEU A 11 2.48 35.26 0.17
N SER A 12 1.86 36.45 0.17
CA SER A 12 0.80 36.77 -0.81
C SER A 12 1.29 36.93 -2.26
N ARG A 13 2.60 37.08 -2.46
CA ARG A 13 3.25 37.18 -3.79
C ARG A 13 3.58 35.83 -4.38
N PHE A 14 3.62 34.78 -3.57
CA PHE A 14 3.79 33.41 -4.07
C PHE A 14 2.45 32.88 -4.58
N PRO A 15 2.46 32.05 -5.66
CA PRO A 15 1.28 31.32 -6.08
C PRO A 15 0.72 30.58 -4.86
N LYS A 16 -0.61 30.52 -4.74
CA LYS A 16 -1.23 29.72 -3.70
C LYS A 16 -0.68 28.30 -3.82
N PHE A 17 -0.43 27.64 -2.71
CA PHE A 17 0.11 26.27 -2.68
C PHE A 17 -0.63 25.34 -3.64
N GLU A 18 -1.96 25.51 -3.75
CA GLU A 18 -2.82 24.80 -4.70
C GLU A 18 -2.44 24.99 -6.17
N ASP A 19 -1.89 26.15 -6.53
CA ASP A 19 -1.51 26.49 -7.90
C ASP A 19 -0.14 25.90 -8.27
N THR A 20 0.65 25.45 -7.28
CA THR A 20 1.99 24.88 -7.46
C THR A 20 1.98 23.35 -7.47
N TRP A 21 0.87 22.72 -7.17
CA TRP A 21 0.79 21.25 -7.12
C TRP A 21 0.92 20.65 -8.51
N LEU A 22 1.88 19.75 -8.66
CA LEU A 22 2.10 19.05 -9.91
C LEU A 22 0.83 18.34 -10.40
N GLY A 23 0.10 17.69 -9.49
CA GLY A 23 -1.18 17.03 -9.81
C GLY A 23 -2.26 17.98 -10.33
N LEU A 24 -2.27 19.25 -9.89
CA LEU A 24 -3.20 20.27 -10.36
C LEU A 24 -2.70 21.05 -11.59
N SER A 25 -1.41 20.95 -11.94
CA SER A 25 -0.89 21.55 -13.18
C SER A 25 -1.58 21.00 -14.44
N TYR A 26 -2.11 19.78 -14.35
CA TYR A 26 -2.91 19.14 -15.41
C TYR A 26 -4.40 19.49 -15.34
N ALA A 27 -4.84 20.28 -14.37
CA ALA A 27 -6.25 20.64 -14.20
C ALA A 27 -6.94 21.20 -15.46
N PRO A 28 -6.27 22.02 -16.33
CA PRO A 28 -6.89 22.49 -17.57
C PRO A 28 -7.30 21.35 -18.54
N HIS A 29 -6.66 20.19 -18.43
CA HIS A 29 -6.92 19.02 -19.29
C HIS A 29 -7.79 17.97 -18.61
N MET A 30 -8.19 18.20 -17.36
CA MET A 30 -9.01 17.27 -16.58
C MET A 30 -10.49 17.65 -16.63
N PRO A 31 -11.42 16.68 -16.61
CA PRO A 31 -12.85 16.96 -16.43
C PRO A 31 -13.11 17.79 -15.16
N LYS A 32 -13.97 18.80 -15.25
CA LYS A 32 -14.26 19.75 -14.15
C LYS A 32 -14.67 19.06 -12.85
N HIS A 33 -15.41 17.94 -12.94
CA HIS A 33 -15.82 17.17 -11.75
C HIS A 33 -14.64 16.53 -11.02
N MET A 34 -13.61 16.05 -11.77
CA MET A 34 -12.39 15.49 -11.17
C MET A 34 -11.56 16.57 -10.47
N VAL A 35 -11.46 17.75 -11.09
CA VAL A 35 -10.77 18.91 -10.44
C VAL A 35 -11.48 19.31 -9.15
N LYS A 36 -12.82 19.38 -9.18
CA LYS A 36 -13.61 19.70 -7.98
C LYS A 36 -13.39 18.67 -6.88
N GLU A 37 -13.49 17.39 -7.20
CA GLU A 37 -13.24 16.28 -6.26
C GLU A 37 -11.82 16.34 -5.69
N THR A 38 -10.81 16.59 -6.52
CA THR A 38 -9.42 16.72 -6.06
C THR A 38 -9.26 17.85 -5.06
N ARG A 39 -9.91 19.01 -5.29
CA ARG A 39 -9.91 20.13 -4.32
C ARG A 39 -10.60 19.78 -3.00
N GLU A 40 -11.69 19.03 -3.04
CA GLU A 40 -12.37 18.51 -1.84
C GLU A 40 -11.46 17.57 -1.04
N VAL A 41 -10.77 16.66 -1.73
CA VAL A 41 -9.80 15.73 -1.11
C VAL A 41 -8.63 16.48 -0.48
N ILE A 42 -8.11 17.53 -1.12
CA ILE A 42 -7.08 18.40 -0.53
C ILE A 42 -7.58 19.04 0.77
N ALA A 43 -8.80 19.54 0.79
CA ALA A 43 -9.37 20.14 2.01
C ALA A 43 -9.51 19.11 3.15
N ILE A 44 -9.90 17.88 2.83
CA ILE A 44 -9.94 16.76 3.79
C ILE A 44 -8.53 16.47 4.34
N ALA A 45 -7.52 16.39 3.48
CA ALA A 45 -6.14 16.15 3.88
C ALA A 45 -5.58 17.26 4.76
N ARG A 46 -5.85 18.54 4.44
CA ARG A 46 -5.46 19.69 5.26
C ARG A 46 -6.08 19.65 6.64
N LYS A 47 -7.38 19.38 6.71
CA LYS A 47 -8.07 19.25 7.99
C LYS A 47 -7.45 18.13 8.83
N PHE A 48 -7.15 16.98 8.22
CA PHE A 48 -6.45 15.90 8.90
C PHE A 48 -5.06 16.31 9.38
N ASN A 49 -4.31 17.06 8.58
CA ASN A 49 -2.99 17.56 8.98
C ASN A 49 -3.06 18.43 10.22
N GLU A 50 -3.99 19.38 10.28
CA GLU A 50 -4.12 20.29 11.43
C GLU A 50 -4.61 19.57 12.69
N GLU A 51 -5.58 18.67 12.54
CA GLU A 51 -6.23 18.01 13.68
C GLU A 51 -5.44 16.81 14.21
N VAL A 52 -4.67 16.11 13.36
CA VAL A 52 -4.08 14.81 13.69
C VAL A 52 -2.61 14.73 13.35
N ALA A 53 -2.22 14.92 12.07
CA ALA A 53 -0.87 14.57 11.64
C ALA A 53 0.19 15.46 12.31
N LYS A 54 0.03 16.79 12.27
CA LYS A 54 0.98 17.73 12.90
C LYS A 54 1.09 17.54 14.42
N PRO A 55 -0.02 17.41 15.18
CA PRO A 55 0.05 17.18 16.62
C PRO A 55 0.71 15.83 16.99
N LEU A 56 0.50 14.79 16.18
CA LEU A 56 0.97 13.43 16.51
C LEU A 56 2.36 13.09 15.96
N ALA A 57 2.82 13.74 14.89
CA ALA A 57 4.02 13.34 14.15
C ALA A 57 5.25 13.10 15.03
N LEU A 58 5.63 14.09 15.85
CA LEU A 58 6.80 13.98 16.73
C LEU A 58 6.58 13.01 17.90
N LYS A 59 5.35 12.94 18.42
CA LYS A 59 5.02 11.99 19.50
C LYS A 59 5.18 10.56 18.99
N LEU A 60 4.59 10.25 17.82
CA LEU A 60 4.65 8.90 17.24
C LEU A 60 6.08 8.53 16.83
N ASP A 61 6.85 9.47 16.27
CA ASP A 61 8.25 9.22 15.91
C ASP A 61 9.12 8.88 17.14
N ARG A 62 8.86 9.52 18.28
CA ARG A 62 9.54 9.20 19.55
C ARG A 62 9.12 7.84 20.08
N LEU A 63 7.82 7.56 20.15
CA LEU A 63 7.30 6.28 20.62
C LEU A 63 7.87 5.10 19.84
N THR A 64 7.89 5.19 18.51
CA THR A 64 8.46 4.14 17.66
C THR A 64 9.99 4.05 17.73
N HIS A 65 10.67 5.09 18.22
CA HIS A 65 12.11 5.05 18.50
C HIS A 65 12.42 4.42 19.86
N GLU A 66 11.62 4.73 20.86
CA GLU A 66 11.79 4.25 22.25
C GLU A 66 11.32 2.80 22.41
N ASP A 67 10.27 2.40 21.71
CA ASP A 67 9.72 1.05 21.68
C ASP A 67 9.70 0.49 20.25
N PRO A 68 10.64 -0.40 19.90
CA PRO A 68 10.70 -1.02 18.57
C PRO A 68 9.44 -1.84 18.22
N ASP A 69 8.69 -2.30 19.20
CA ASP A 69 7.46 -3.09 18.99
C ASP A 69 6.19 -2.23 18.97
N TYR A 70 6.34 -0.91 19.13
CA TYR A 70 5.21 0.00 19.06
C TYR A 70 4.54 -0.02 17.69
N LEU A 71 3.23 -0.20 17.68
CA LEU A 71 2.39 -0.16 16.48
C LEU A 71 1.41 1.02 16.56
N PRO A 72 1.29 1.86 15.51
CA PRO A 72 0.50 3.09 15.54
C PRO A 72 -1.01 2.83 15.37
N TRP A 73 -1.61 1.97 16.19
CA TRP A 73 -3.03 1.60 16.09
C TRP A 73 -3.96 2.81 16.22
N GLU A 74 -3.64 3.76 17.12
CA GLU A 74 -4.43 4.98 17.26
C GLU A 74 -4.55 5.77 15.94
N LEU A 75 -3.48 5.79 15.14
CA LEU A 75 -3.48 6.43 13.83
C LEU A 75 -4.25 5.63 12.78
N VAL A 76 -4.10 4.30 12.81
CA VAL A 76 -4.81 3.39 11.90
C VAL A 76 -6.33 3.47 12.12
N GLU A 77 -6.76 3.48 13.38
CA GLU A 77 -8.18 3.62 13.75
C GLU A 77 -8.73 4.99 13.36
N GLU A 78 -7.95 6.06 13.56
CA GLU A 78 -8.35 7.41 13.16
C GLU A 78 -8.46 7.56 11.64
N ALA A 79 -7.50 7.01 10.88
CA ALA A 79 -7.56 6.98 9.42
C ALA A 79 -8.78 6.17 8.91
N ASN A 80 -9.07 5.03 9.56
CA ASN A 80 -10.26 4.23 9.27
C ASN A 80 -11.55 4.99 9.54
N ARG A 81 -11.64 5.68 10.68
CA ARG A 81 -12.80 6.49 11.07
C ARG A 81 -13.07 7.64 10.09
N ARG A 82 -12.03 8.14 9.43
CA ARG A 82 -12.12 9.18 8.39
C ARG A 82 -12.38 8.64 6.99
N GLY A 83 -12.46 7.34 6.81
CA GLY A 83 -12.71 6.71 5.52
C GLY A 83 -11.49 6.64 4.60
N PHE A 84 -10.27 6.82 5.14
CA PHE A 84 -9.08 6.93 4.32
C PHE A 84 -8.64 5.63 3.66
N TYR A 85 -9.09 4.47 4.14
CA TYR A 85 -8.78 3.18 3.52
C TYR A 85 -9.74 2.77 2.40
N THR A 86 -10.82 3.54 2.16
CA THR A 86 -11.80 3.24 1.10
C THR A 86 -11.93 4.34 0.04
N MET A 87 -11.22 5.47 0.19
CA MET A 87 -11.35 6.64 -0.70
C MET A 87 -11.20 6.28 -2.18
N TRP A 88 -10.17 5.50 -2.54
CA TRP A 88 -9.87 5.13 -3.94
C TRP A 88 -10.25 3.70 -4.29
N ILE A 89 -10.92 2.99 -3.40
CA ILE A 89 -11.55 1.71 -3.73
C ILE A 89 -12.78 2.00 -4.59
N PRO A 90 -12.95 1.30 -5.74
CA PRO A 90 -14.10 1.48 -6.60
C PRO A 90 -15.44 1.26 -5.88
N LYS A 91 -16.46 2.06 -6.21
CA LYS A 91 -17.80 1.98 -5.60
C LYS A 91 -18.43 0.59 -5.67
N ILE A 92 -18.17 -0.18 -6.74
CA ILE A 92 -18.67 -1.56 -6.90
C ILE A 92 -18.15 -2.52 -5.82
N PHE A 93 -17.02 -2.17 -5.18
CA PHE A 93 -16.43 -2.91 -4.07
C PHE A 93 -16.76 -2.30 -2.70
N GLY A 94 -17.53 -1.21 -2.66
CA GLY A 94 -17.99 -0.56 -1.44
C GLY A 94 -17.15 0.65 -1.00
N GLY A 95 -16.19 1.09 -1.80
CA GLY A 95 -15.40 2.30 -1.55
C GLY A 95 -16.03 3.57 -2.09
N HIS A 96 -15.35 4.70 -1.93
CA HIS A 96 -15.81 6.02 -2.38
C HIS A 96 -15.57 6.25 -3.87
N GLY A 97 -14.58 5.58 -4.47
CA GLY A 97 -14.28 5.62 -5.91
C GLY A 97 -13.79 6.98 -6.37
N TYR A 98 -12.99 7.66 -5.56
CA TYR A 98 -12.34 8.92 -5.94
C TYR A 98 -11.34 8.71 -7.07
N ASN A 99 -11.05 9.76 -7.82
CA ASN A 99 -10.12 9.72 -8.95
C ASN A 99 -8.65 9.64 -8.49
N LEU A 100 -7.78 9.02 -9.32
CA LEU A 100 -6.36 8.86 -8.99
C LEU A 100 -5.59 10.18 -8.82
N PRO A 101 -5.81 11.25 -9.62
CA PRO A 101 -5.20 12.56 -9.35
C PRO A 101 -5.44 13.07 -7.92
N SER A 102 -6.61 12.80 -7.33
CA SER A 102 -6.89 13.18 -5.95
C SER A 102 -6.03 12.42 -4.94
N MET A 103 -5.64 11.17 -5.25
CA MET A 103 -4.71 10.39 -4.41
C MET A 103 -3.33 11.05 -4.34
N SER A 104 -2.78 11.48 -5.48
CA SER A 104 -1.48 12.16 -5.52
C SER A 104 -1.50 13.44 -4.68
N CYS A 105 -2.56 14.25 -4.83
CA CYS A 105 -2.70 15.49 -4.06
C CYS A 105 -2.91 15.23 -2.56
N PHE A 106 -3.69 14.21 -2.19
CA PHE A 106 -3.84 13.78 -0.79
C PHE A 106 -2.51 13.37 -0.19
N SER A 107 -1.76 12.55 -0.94
CA SER A 107 -0.47 12.04 -0.49
C SER A 107 0.55 13.16 -0.27
N GLU A 108 0.62 14.11 -1.20
CA GLU A 108 1.49 15.28 -1.11
C GLU A 108 1.11 16.14 0.13
N GLU A 109 -0.18 16.40 0.32
CA GLU A 109 -0.65 17.20 1.45
C GLU A 109 -0.36 16.53 2.80
N VAL A 110 -0.72 15.26 2.97
CA VAL A 110 -0.48 14.56 4.24
C VAL A 110 1.01 14.38 4.50
N ALA A 111 1.79 14.07 3.47
CA ALA A 111 3.24 13.94 3.58
C ALA A 111 3.93 15.25 3.96
N SER A 112 3.36 16.42 3.62
CA SER A 112 3.89 17.71 4.03
C SER A 112 3.90 17.90 5.56
N ALA A 113 2.99 17.23 6.27
CA ALA A 113 2.99 17.19 7.72
C ALA A 113 3.90 16.06 8.27
N CYS A 114 3.77 14.84 7.72
CA CYS A 114 4.59 13.70 8.10
C CYS A 114 4.51 12.58 7.06
N VAL A 115 5.64 12.28 6.40
CA VAL A 115 5.73 11.20 5.40
C VAL A 115 5.41 9.83 6.03
N GLY A 116 5.83 9.58 7.28
CA GLY A 116 5.53 8.33 7.98
C GLY A 116 4.03 8.12 8.19
N ILE A 117 3.30 9.17 8.55
CA ILE A 117 1.83 9.14 8.69
C ILE A 117 1.17 8.89 7.33
N MET A 118 1.65 9.57 6.28
CA MET A 118 1.14 9.32 4.92
C MET A 118 1.34 7.85 4.50
N ASN A 119 2.50 7.27 4.81
CA ASN A 119 2.78 5.87 4.48
C ASN A 119 1.88 4.88 5.23
N VAL A 120 1.49 5.15 6.48
CA VAL A 120 0.49 4.31 7.20
C VAL A 120 -0.82 4.21 6.44
N ILE A 121 -1.21 5.27 5.72
CA ILE A 121 -2.43 5.29 4.89
C ILE A 121 -2.12 4.75 3.48
N GLY A 122 -1.06 5.25 2.86
CA GLY A 122 -0.78 5.07 1.43
C GLY A 122 -0.36 3.66 1.03
N VAL A 123 0.42 2.96 1.86
CA VAL A 123 0.88 1.61 1.53
C VAL A 123 -0.26 0.58 1.41
N HIS A 124 -1.39 0.83 2.06
CA HIS A 124 -2.60 0.05 1.86
C HIS A 124 -3.01 0.02 0.38
N TYR A 125 -2.90 1.15 -0.32
CA TYR A 125 -3.30 1.26 -1.72
C TYR A 125 -2.33 0.59 -2.70
N LEU A 126 -1.07 0.34 -2.32
CA LEU A 126 -0.18 -0.51 -3.12
C LEU A 126 -0.75 -1.94 -3.20
N ALA A 127 -1.18 -2.49 -2.07
CA ALA A 127 -1.81 -3.81 -2.04
C ALA A 127 -3.19 -3.81 -2.73
N VAL A 128 -4.01 -2.77 -2.57
CA VAL A 128 -5.29 -2.60 -3.30
C VAL A 128 -5.04 -2.59 -4.79
N THR A 129 -4.00 -1.89 -5.26
CA THR A 129 -3.62 -1.86 -6.68
C THR A 129 -3.22 -3.24 -7.18
N GLY A 130 -2.33 -3.95 -6.47
CA GLY A 130 -1.95 -5.32 -6.81
C GLY A 130 -3.14 -6.27 -6.88
N LEU A 131 -4.07 -6.15 -5.92
CA LEU A 131 -5.29 -6.95 -5.87
C LEU A 131 -6.22 -6.65 -7.05
N THR A 132 -6.44 -5.37 -7.38
CA THR A 132 -7.36 -4.99 -8.46
C THR A 132 -6.77 -5.21 -9.84
N ALA A 133 -5.47 -4.98 -10.01
CA ALA A 133 -4.74 -5.17 -11.27
C ALA A 133 -4.62 -6.64 -11.68
N SER A 134 -4.72 -7.59 -10.72
CA SER A 134 -4.66 -9.02 -11.01
C SER A 134 -5.77 -9.53 -11.93
N GLY A 135 -6.87 -8.79 -12.06
CA GLY A 135 -8.06 -9.23 -12.79
C GLY A 135 -8.91 -10.27 -12.05
N ASN A 136 -8.49 -10.75 -10.88
CA ASN A 136 -9.29 -11.65 -10.04
C ASN A 136 -10.40 -10.88 -9.31
N THR A 137 -11.45 -10.52 -10.05
CA THR A 137 -12.56 -9.69 -9.55
C THR A 137 -13.31 -10.33 -8.38
N ARG A 138 -13.37 -11.68 -8.31
CA ARG A 138 -14.01 -12.41 -7.21
C ARG A 138 -13.26 -12.19 -5.91
N LEU A 139 -11.93 -12.35 -5.93
CA LEU A 139 -11.08 -12.19 -4.75
C LEU A 139 -11.00 -10.71 -4.35
N ALA A 140 -10.83 -9.81 -5.32
CA ALA A 140 -10.87 -8.37 -5.08
C ALA A 140 -12.19 -7.94 -4.40
N LYS A 141 -13.34 -8.40 -4.91
CA LYS A 141 -14.65 -8.12 -4.31
C LYS A 141 -14.77 -8.60 -2.88
N LYS A 142 -14.28 -9.82 -2.58
CA LYS A 142 -14.29 -10.38 -1.23
C LYS A 142 -13.49 -9.49 -0.26
N ILE A 143 -12.23 -9.23 -0.59
CA ILE A 143 -11.30 -8.51 0.29
C ILE A 143 -11.69 -7.02 0.43
N LEU A 144 -11.97 -6.33 -0.67
CA LEU A 144 -12.28 -4.90 -0.62
C LEU A 144 -13.61 -4.60 0.06
N ARG A 145 -14.56 -5.56 0.06
CA ARG A 145 -15.77 -5.44 0.87
C ARG A 145 -15.49 -5.60 2.36
N GLU A 146 -14.52 -6.44 2.76
CA GLU A 146 -14.09 -6.51 4.16
C GLU A 146 -13.45 -5.18 4.59
N VAL A 147 -12.66 -4.53 3.72
CA VAL A 147 -12.12 -3.18 3.98
C VAL A 147 -13.24 -2.17 4.21
N ALA A 148 -14.23 -2.13 3.31
CA ALA A 148 -15.36 -1.22 3.43
C ALA A 148 -16.23 -1.52 4.67
N GLU A 149 -16.36 -2.78 5.07
CA GLU A 149 -17.04 -3.15 6.30
C GLU A 149 -16.23 -2.75 7.54
N GLY A 150 -14.90 -2.88 7.48
CA GLY A 150 -14.00 -2.42 8.53
C GLY A 150 -14.15 -0.93 8.82
N GLU A 151 -14.30 -0.11 7.77
CA GLU A 151 -14.60 1.32 7.93
C GLU A 151 -15.95 1.55 8.61
N ARG A 152 -17.01 0.91 8.12
CA ARG A 152 -18.37 1.06 8.67
C ARG A 152 -18.50 0.58 10.11
N SER A 153 -17.80 -0.49 10.47
CA SER A 153 -17.85 -1.07 11.82
C SER A 153 -16.86 -0.45 12.80
N GLY A 154 -15.98 0.44 12.34
CA GLY A 154 -14.91 1.01 13.15
C GLY A 154 -13.78 0.03 13.47
N LYS A 155 -13.70 -1.13 12.79
CA LYS A 155 -12.65 -2.15 12.94
C LYS A 155 -11.77 -2.15 11.70
N PRO A 156 -10.61 -1.48 11.68
CA PRO A 156 -9.78 -1.35 10.49
C PRO A 156 -9.46 -2.70 9.85
N CYS A 157 -9.63 -2.79 8.53
CA CYS A 157 -9.20 -3.90 7.71
C CYS A 157 -8.24 -3.36 6.65
N THR A 158 -6.94 -3.42 6.93
CA THR A 158 -5.89 -2.89 6.05
C THR A 158 -5.17 -4.00 5.31
N LEU A 159 -4.49 -3.62 4.22
CA LEU A 159 -3.70 -4.52 3.39
C LEU A 159 -2.23 -4.10 3.38
N ALA A 160 -1.33 -5.09 3.30
CA ALA A 160 0.10 -4.89 3.01
C ALA A 160 0.47 -5.56 1.69
N LEU A 161 1.53 -5.08 1.04
CA LEU A 161 2.14 -5.69 -0.14
C LEU A 161 3.52 -6.24 0.22
N ALA A 162 3.72 -7.54 0.00
CA ALA A 162 4.95 -8.25 0.34
C ALA A 162 5.66 -8.76 -0.94
N THR A 163 6.68 -8.03 -1.37
CA THR A 163 7.50 -8.34 -2.56
C THR A 163 8.96 -8.56 -2.19
N THR A 164 9.57 -7.65 -1.45
CA THR A 164 10.99 -7.59 -1.13
C THR A 164 11.46 -8.79 -0.30
N GLU A 165 12.62 -9.33 -0.67
CA GLU A 165 13.29 -10.44 0.03
C GLU A 165 14.69 -10.03 0.53
N PRO A 166 15.32 -10.79 1.44
CA PRO A 166 16.66 -10.45 1.93
C PRO A 166 17.72 -10.31 0.84
N GLY A 167 17.57 -11.05 -0.26
CA GLY A 167 18.53 -11.06 -1.39
C GLY A 167 18.04 -10.34 -2.65
N ALA A 168 16.86 -9.72 -2.62
CA ALA A 168 16.25 -9.08 -3.79
C ALA A 168 15.33 -7.92 -3.38
N GLY A 169 15.66 -6.72 -3.80
CA GLY A 169 14.93 -5.47 -3.51
C GLY A 169 14.13 -4.98 -4.72
N THR A 170 14.48 -3.80 -5.27
CA THR A 170 13.80 -3.22 -6.45
C THR A 170 13.91 -4.06 -7.72
N ASP A 171 14.91 -4.94 -7.80
CA ASP A 171 15.08 -5.92 -8.88
C ASP A 171 13.90 -6.91 -8.99
N VAL A 172 13.14 -7.17 -7.92
CA VAL A 172 11.92 -7.99 -8.00
C VAL A 172 10.72 -7.26 -8.61
N GLU A 173 10.81 -5.96 -8.74
CA GLU A 173 9.79 -5.12 -9.36
C GLU A 173 10.06 -4.90 -10.86
N GLU A 174 11.28 -5.22 -11.32
CA GLU A 174 11.74 -5.06 -12.70
C GLU A 174 11.91 -6.43 -13.37
N ILE A 175 11.09 -6.69 -14.36
CA ILE A 175 11.05 -7.98 -15.07
C ILE A 175 12.40 -8.41 -15.62
N ASP A 176 13.17 -7.47 -16.16
CA ASP A 176 14.47 -7.76 -16.75
C ASP A 176 15.58 -7.99 -15.70
N LEU A 177 15.27 -7.69 -14.43
CA LEU A 177 16.21 -7.81 -13.31
C LEU A 177 15.85 -8.93 -12.33
N VAL A 178 14.59 -9.34 -12.24
CA VAL A 178 14.13 -10.31 -11.24
C VAL A 178 14.88 -11.65 -11.33
N ASP A 179 15.26 -12.08 -12.53
CA ASP A 179 16.07 -13.31 -12.73
C ASP A 179 17.53 -13.17 -12.25
N LYS A 180 17.99 -11.95 -11.97
CA LYS A 180 19.29 -11.65 -11.37
C LYS A 180 19.22 -11.53 -9.86
N GLY A 181 18.02 -11.31 -9.32
CA GLY A 181 17.76 -11.25 -7.89
C GLY A 181 17.89 -12.60 -7.21
N LYS A 182 18.32 -12.60 -5.95
CA LYS A 182 18.40 -13.82 -5.14
C LYS A 182 17.09 -14.03 -4.39
N VAL A 183 16.05 -14.46 -5.11
CA VAL A 183 14.76 -14.78 -4.52
C VAL A 183 14.77 -16.19 -3.91
N THR A 184 14.10 -16.34 -2.76
CA THR A 184 14.06 -17.57 -1.98
C THR A 184 12.66 -17.96 -1.52
N CYS A 185 11.72 -17.01 -1.51
CA CYS A 185 10.35 -17.26 -1.10
C CYS A 185 9.61 -18.06 -2.17
N GLN A 186 9.46 -19.36 -1.93
CA GLN A 186 8.95 -20.32 -2.91
C GLN A 186 7.55 -20.81 -2.56
N ALA A 187 6.70 -20.96 -3.59
CA ALA A 187 5.40 -21.61 -3.51
C ALA A 187 5.44 -22.94 -4.24
N LYS A 188 5.20 -24.03 -3.53
CA LYS A 188 5.12 -25.39 -4.12
C LYS A 188 3.67 -25.81 -4.26
N ARG A 189 3.26 -26.20 -5.46
CA ARG A 189 1.92 -26.72 -5.74
C ARG A 189 1.66 -28.00 -4.95
N VAL A 190 0.52 -28.08 -4.27
CA VAL A 190 0.00 -29.26 -3.58
C VAL A 190 -1.50 -29.45 -3.86
N LYS A 191 -2.09 -30.54 -3.39
CA LYS A 191 -3.53 -30.75 -3.57
C LYS A 191 -4.34 -29.65 -2.87
N GLY A 192 -5.11 -28.89 -3.63
CA GLY A 192 -6.02 -27.85 -3.14
C GLY A 192 -5.38 -26.51 -2.82
N GLY A 193 -4.10 -26.29 -3.16
CA GLY A 193 -3.42 -25.03 -2.89
C GLY A 193 -1.91 -25.10 -3.07
N TYR A 194 -1.22 -24.30 -2.29
CA TYR A 194 0.23 -24.17 -2.29
C TYR A 194 0.79 -24.22 -0.87
N ILE A 195 2.00 -24.74 -0.72
CA ILE A 195 2.82 -24.59 0.48
C ILE A 195 3.85 -23.50 0.18
N VAL A 196 3.85 -22.43 0.98
CA VAL A 196 4.79 -21.32 0.87
C VAL A 196 5.83 -21.39 1.97
N ASN A 197 7.11 -21.28 1.57
CA ASN A 197 8.26 -21.18 2.47
C ASN A 197 9.14 -20.01 2.04
N GLY A 198 9.61 -19.22 3.00
CA GLY A 198 10.53 -18.12 2.76
C GLY A 198 10.26 -16.91 3.66
N THR A 199 10.97 -15.82 3.38
CA THR A 199 10.93 -14.61 4.18
C THR A 199 10.79 -13.39 3.29
N LYS A 200 9.93 -12.45 3.68
CA LYS A 200 9.81 -11.12 3.10
C LYS A 200 10.27 -10.08 4.11
N VAL A 201 10.99 -9.07 3.67
CA VAL A 201 11.57 -8.03 4.53
C VAL A 201 11.12 -6.65 4.12
N PHE A 202 11.24 -5.69 5.03
CA PHE A 202 10.86 -4.28 4.81
C PHE A 202 9.38 -4.08 4.42
N ILE A 203 8.50 -5.00 4.85
CA ILE A 203 7.09 -4.94 4.49
C ILE A 203 6.39 -3.90 5.34
N SER A 204 6.12 -2.75 4.73
CA SER A 204 5.43 -1.64 5.40
C SER A 204 4.04 -2.07 5.88
N MET A 205 3.73 -1.76 7.14
CA MET A 205 2.46 -2.09 7.80
C MET A 205 2.16 -3.60 7.92
N GLY A 206 3.14 -4.49 7.72
CA GLY A 206 2.94 -5.95 7.75
C GLY A 206 2.23 -6.43 9.02
N HIS A 207 2.70 -6.03 10.20
CA HIS A 207 2.12 -6.41 11.51
C HIS A 207 0.71 -5.86 11.75
N VAL A 208 0.33 -4.78 11.07
CA VAL A 208 -0.94 -4.08 11.28
C VAL A 208 -2.01 -4.51 10.27
N SER A 209 -1.58 -5.15 9.18
CA SER A 209 -2.47 -5.52 8.09
C SER A 209 -3.31 -6.75 8.41
N SER A 210 -4.58 -6.72 8.02
CA SER A 210 -5.50 -7.87 8.09
C SER A 210 -5.23 -8.87 6.97
N TRP A 211 -4.81 -8.37 5.81
CA TRP A 211 -4.48 -9.14 4.62
C TRP A 211 -3.15 -8.70 4.04
N THR A 212 -2.40 -9.65 3.51
CA THR A 212 -1.16 -9.38 2.77
C THR A 212 -1.30 -9.89 1.34
N VAL A 213 -1.08 -9.01 0.37
CA VAL A 213 -0.82 -9.39 -1.03
C VAL A 213 0.64 -9.85 -1.07
N LEU A 214 0.86 -11.11 -1.37
CA LEU A 214 2.16 -11.76 -1.31
C LEU A 214 2.58 -12.23 -2.70
N TYR A 215 3.75 -11.79 -3.17
CA TYR A 215 4.36 -12.27 -4.41
C TYR A 215 5.49 -13.23 -4.07
N THR A 216 5.45 -14.41 -4.69
CA THR A 216 6.42 -15.50 -4.55
C THR A 216 6.69 -16.14 -5.90
N TYR A 217 7.44 -17.23 -5.92
CA TYR A 217 7.85 -17.90 -7.16
C TYR A 217 7.64 -19.42 -7.05
N GLU A 218 7.11 -20.04 -8.11
CA GLU A 218 7.01 -21.51 -8.18
C GLU A 218 8.39 -22.13 -8.44
N ASP A 219 9.23 -21.46 -9.25
CA ASP A 219 10.64 -21.78 -9.45
C ASP A 219 11.52 -20.55 -9.22
N THR A 220 12.33 -20.59 -8.17
CA THR A 220 13.25 -19.50 -7.81
C THR A 220 14.45 -19.33 -8.74
N LYS A 221 14.66 -20.26 -9.67
CA LYS A 221 15.69 -20.15 -10.73
C LYS A 221 15.20 -19.39 -11.95
N HIS A 222 13.89 -19.35 -12.15
CA HIS A 222 13.23 -18.65 -13.26
C HIS A 222 12.07 -17.79 -12.72
N PRO A 223 12.34 -16.83 -11.82
CA PRO A 223 11.31 -16.08 -11.15
C PRO A 223 10.45 -15.24 -12.11
N SER A 224 11.02 -14.67 -13.18
CA SER A 224 10.26 -13.88 -14.17
C SER A 224 9.15 -14.67 -14.86
N GLU A 225 9.31 -15.99 -15.00
CA GLU A 225 8.34 -16.87 -15.67
C GLU A 225 7.37 -17.53 -14.70
N THR A 226 7.70 -17.56 -13.39
CA THR A 226 7.01 -18.37 -12.38
C THR A 226 6.52 -17.58 -11.19
N THR A 227 6.43 -16.24 -11.35
CA THR A 227 5.83 -15.38 -10.33
C THR A 227 4.38 -15.79 -10.08
N ILE A 228 4.04 -15.94 -8.81
CA ILE A 228 2.70 -16.23 -8.34
C ILE A 228 2.31 -15.23 -7.23
N GLY A 229 1.08 -14.72 -7.31
CA GLY A 229 0.51 -13.82 -6.31
C GLY A 229 -0.57 -14.50 -5.48
N PHE A 230 -0.57 -14.20 -4.19
CA PHE A 230 -1.56 -14.66 -3.22
C PHE A 230 -2.15 -13.50 -2.43
N VAL A 231 -3.29 -13.76 -1.82
CA VAL A 231 -3.79 -12.93 -0.70
C VAL A 231 -3.89 -13.81 0.53
N ILE A 232 -3.11 -13.49 1.55
CA ILE A 232 -3.04 -14.27 2.78
C ILE A 232 -3.54 -13.46 3.98
N ARG A 233 -4.35 -14.07 4.83
CA ARG A 233 -4.86 -13.44 6.05
C ARG A 233 -3.84 -13.54 7.18
N THR A 234 -3.67 -12.46 7.93
CA THR A 234 -2.90 -12.47 9.18
C THR A 234 -3.48 -13.49 10.15
N GLY A 235 -2.61 -14.30 10.77
CA GLY A 235 -2.98 -15.41 11.63
C GLY A 235 -3.19 -16.75 10.90
N THR A 236 -2.95 -16.82 9.57
CA THR A 236 -2.88 -18.11 8.86
C THR A 236 -1.76 -18.96 9.43
N LYS A 237 -2.00 -20.26 9.66
CA LYS A 237 -0.99 -21.20 10.18
C LYS A 237 0.23 -21.23 9.26
N GLY A 238 1.42 -21.08 9.84
CA GLY A 238 2.68 -21.00 9.11
C GLY A 238 3.02 -19.61 8.57
N PHE A 239 2.18 -18.60 8.83
CA PHE A 239 2.48 -17.20 8.59
C PHE A 239 2.72 -16.51 9.95
N SER A 240 3.92 -16.01 10.15
CA SER A 240 4.35 -15.31 11.37
C SER A 240 5.13 -14.05 11.04
N PHE A 241 5.43 -13.27 12.07
CA PHE A 241 6.18 -12.03 11.96
C PHE A 241 7.53 -12.15 12.65
N GLY A 242 8.56 -11.55 12.04
CA GLY A 242 9.85 -11.33 12.67
C GLY A 242 9.95 -9.93 13.29
N SER A 243 11.16 -9.38 13.34
CA SER A 243 11.43 -8.05 13.88
C SER A 243 10.85 -6.92 13.05
N HIS A 244 10.70 -5.76 13.69
CA HIS A 244 10.54 -4.49 13.01
C HIS A 244 11.89 -3.91 12.60
N GLU A 245 11.90 -3.17 11.50
CA GLU A 245 13.08 -2.46 11.03
C GLU A 245 13.29 -1.16 11.81
N ASN A 246 14.49 -0.99 12.36
CA ASN A 246 14.90 0.27 12.98
C ASN A 246 15.29 1.28 11.89
N LYS A 247 14.32 2.00 11.36
CA LYS A 247 14.51 2.92 10.23
C LYS A 247 15.09 4.25 10.70
N MET A 248 15.93 4.86 9.86
CA MET A 248 16.46 6.21 10.07
C MET A 248 15.36 7.29 9.99
N GLY A 249 14.35 7.10 9.13
CA GLY A 249 13.19 7.99 8.95
C GLY A 249 11.91 7.22 8.71
N GLN A 250 10.77 7.93 8.70
CA GLN A 250 9.43 7.35 8.52
C GLN A 250 9.11 6.26 9.56
N ARG A 251 9.63 6.38 10.77
CA ARG A 251 9.50 5.36 11.83
C ARG A 251 8.06 5.05 12.22
N VAL A 252 7.19 6.05 12.12
CA VAL A 252 5.73 5.91 12.38
C VAL A 252 5.07 4.82 11.52
N CYS A 253 5.56 4.58 10.30
CA CYS A 253 5.09 3.49 9.46
C CYS A 253 6.01 2.27 9.71
N PRO A 254 5.62 1.28 10.52
CA PRO A 254 6.47 0.12 10.79
C PRO A 254 6.76 -0.66 9.51
N ALA A 255 7.99 -1.15 9.37
CA ALA A 255 8.38 -2.09 8.34
C ALA A 255 8.72 -3.42 9.01
N SER A 256 8.21 -4.51 8.46
CA SER A 256 8.17 -5.81 9.12
C SER A 256 8.90 -6.88 8.33
N VAL A 257 9.41 -7.87 9.04
CA VAL A 257 9.81 -9.16 8.47
C VAL A 257 8.58 -10.08 8.50
N LEU A 258 8.23 -10.68 7.37
CA LEU A 258 7.18 -11.70 7.26
C LEU A 258 7.83 -13.06 7.00
N ILE A 259 7.44 -14.07 7.78
CA ILE A 259 8.02 -15.41 7.74
C ILE A 259 6.93 -16.41 7.38
N PHE A 260 7.22 -17.24 6.38
CA PHE A 260 6.35 -18.31 5.91
C PHE A 260 7.06 -19.64 6.10
N GLU A 261 6.48 -20.53 6.93
CA GLU A 261 7.02 -21.87 7.25
C GLU A 261 5.90 -22.89 7.07
N ASP A 262 6.03 -23.70 6.02
CA ASP A 262 5.00 -24.65 5.60
C ASP A 262 3.59 -24.03 5.57
N CYS A 263 3.52 -22.77 5.13
CA CYS A 263 2.30 -22.00 5.12
C CYS A 263 1.41 -22.47 3.96
N PHE A 264 0.30 -23.15 4.29
CA PHE A 264 -0.67 -23.58 3.28
C PHE A 264 -1.58 -22.43 2.88
N ILE A 265 -1.62 -22.14 1.58
CA ILE A 265 -2.51 -21.15 0.96
C ILE A 265 -3.43 -21.87 -0.02
N PRO A 266 -4.76 -21.84 0.21
CA PRO A 266 -5.72 -22.55 -0.64
C PRO A 266 -5.90 -21.86 -2.00
N ASP A 267 -6.38 -22.62 -2.99
CA ASP A 267 -6.57 -22.17 -4.37
C ASP A 267 -7.47 -20.92 -4.50
N ASP A 268 -8.43 -20.73 -3.61
CA ASP A 268 -9.33 -19.57 -3.63
C ASP A 268 -8.68 -18.27 -3.14
N GLN A 269 -7.43 -18.33 -2.65
CA GLN A 269 -6.59 -17.20 -2.28
C GLN A 269 -5.46 -16.92 -3.29
N VAL A 270 -5.38 -17.69 -4.38
CA VAL A 270 -4.47 -17.41 -5.50
C VAL A 270 -4.97 -16.19 -6.25
N LEU A 271 -4.14 -15.18 -6.30
CA LEU A 271 -4.43 -13.93 -6.98
C LEU A 271 -4.21 -14.06 -8.49
N PHE A 272 -3.04 -14.54 -8.86
CA PHE A 272 -2.65 -14.96 -10.21
C PHE A 272 -1.49 -15.96 -10.14
N ASN A 273 -1.29 -16.72 -11.20
CA ASN A 273 -0.12 -17.55 -11.46
C ASN A 273 0.26 -17.50 -12.94
N SER A 274 1.39 -18.06 -13.29
CA SER A 274 1.91 -18.04 -14.68
C SER A 274 0.95 -18.68 -15.68
N GLU A 275 0.22 -19.71 -15.29
CA GLU A 275 -0.77 -20.37 -16.14
C GLU A 275 -2.00 -19.48 -16.39
N MET A 276 -2.54 -18.86 -15.34
CA MET A 276 -3.66 -17.91 -15.46
C MET A 276 -3.30 -16.74 -16.36
N VAL A 277 -2.08 -16.21 -16.22
CA VAL A 277 -1.58 -15.11 -17.05
C VAL A 277 -1.48 -15.54 -18.52
N LYS A 278 -0.94 -16.71 -18.80
CA LYS A 278 -0.87 -17.28 -20.17
C LYS A 278 -2.25 -17.45 -20.81
N GLN A 279 -3.25 -17.92 -20.03
CA GLN A 279 -4.62 -18.09 -20.51
C GLN A 279 -5.27 -16.75 -20.90
N ILE A 280 -5.01 -15.67 -20.14
CA ILE A 280 -5.62 -14.35 -20.39
C ILE A 280 -4.93 -13.61 -21.54
N THR A 281 -3.61 -13.75 -21.67
CA THR A 281 -2.81 -12.87 -22.55
C THR A 281 -2.24 -13.60 -23.78
N ASN A 282 -2.26 -14.92 -23.83
CA ASN A 282 -1.44 -15.73 -24.75
C ASN A 282 0.05 -15.31 -24.72
N LYS A 283 0.52 -14.75 -23.61
CA LYS A 283 1.87 -14.22 -23.42
C LYS A 283 2.44 -14.70 -22.09
N PRO A 284 3.78 -14.75 -21.95
CA PRO A 284 4.44 -15.05 -20.66
C PRO A 284 4.05 -14.03 -19.58
N ALA A 285 4.07 -14.46 -18.32
CA ALA A 285 3.69 -13.64 -17.15
C ALA A 285 4.42 -12.30 -17.08
N ARG A 286 5.68 -12.24 -17.54
CA ARG A 286 6.49 -11.01 -17.57
C ARG A 286 5.87 -9.83 -18.34
N ASP A 287 4.98 -10.08 -19.30
CA ASP A 287 4.33 -9.00 -20.06
C ASP A 287 3.21 -8.29 -19.29
N MET A 288 2.76 -8.88 -18.18
CA MET A 288 1.70 -8.29 -17.35
C MET A 288 2.22 -7.22 -16.38
N SER A 289 3.43 -7.37 -15.84
CA SER A 289 3.98 -6.40 -14.90
C SER A 289 4.30 -5.06 -15.57
N GLN A 290 4.69 -5.06 -16.86
CA GLN A 290 4.94 -3.84 -17.64
C GLN A 290 3.69 -2.99 -17.91
N ARG A 291 2.48 -3.49 -17.63
CA ARG A 291 1.24 -2.73 -17.88
C ARG A 291 0.74 -1.96 -16.66
N TYR A 292 1.35 -2.17 -15.50
CA TYR A 292 0.85 -1.67 -14.23
C TYR A 292 1.91 -0.92 -13.40
N CYS A 293 3.11 -0.69 -13.96
CA CYS A 293 4.13 0.20 -13.43
C CYS A 293 4.01 1.60 -14.04
#